data_22e759b28091e4c37d8fc6482e0e128c
#
_entry.id   22e759b28091e4c37d8fc6482e0e128c
#
_cell.length_a   1.000
_cell.length_b   1.000
_cell.length_c   1.000
_cell.angle_alpha   90.00
_cell.angle_beta   90.00
_cell.angle_gamma   90.00
#
_symmetry.space_group_name_H-M   'P 1'
#
loop_
_entity.id
_entity.type
_entity.pdbx_description
1 polymer ?
#
loop_
_entity_poly.entity_id
_entity_poly.type
_entity_poly.pdbx_seq_one_letter_code
_entity_poly.pdbx_strand_id
1 'polypeptide(L)'
;MDDSIAIVNSMQAILGVSGYHVDTAYNGSDALRKIHKNNYDLVICDIEMPGLSGLEFLSRVREDFDNNLDVILMTGYLEHDYFIEAIRLGASDFIRKPIDTKQMINSIRELLFRKRDRDDVSEFYCHLDKASFSFEVSAERFSKFTISKIFSSYLRQHFKIDPMVLNELLICVDEMVYNAYIHGTLELTIQERALTHEKLNQIIDNKLKDPKISARKMYLAFEIDNEKQMIEICVSDDGDGFDFPSWVNTVETEQIMDIKEHGRGLAMLYHLSDELSFDQGGRLVRIRKSLSSPAADEKR
;
A
#
# COMPACT_ATOMS: atom_id res chain seq x y z
N MET A 1 0.42 28.71 -1.13
CA MET A 1 1.34 28.99 -2.23
C MET A 1 0.53 29.44 -3.44
N ASP A 2 0.86 30.58 -4.01
CA ASP A 2 0.17 31.19 -5.17
C ASP A 2 1.10 32.30 -5.68
N ASP A 3 1.16 32.59 -6.97
CA ASP A 3 2.00 33.65 -7.52
C ASP A 3 1.42 35.05 -7.27
N SER A 4 0.14 35.14 -6.92
CA SER A 4 -0.54 36.36 -6.51
C SER A 4 -0.27 36.72 -5.05
N ILE A 5 0.52 37.76 -4.81
CA ILE A 5 0.81 38.27 -3.46
C ILE A 5 -0.48 38.60 -2.69
N ALA A 6 -1.52 39.11 -3.37
CA ALA A 6 -2.79 39.43 -2.74
C ALA A 6 -3.52 38.19 -2.21
N ILE A 7 -3.54 37.10 -2.97
CA ILE A 7 -4.16 35.85 -2.57
C ILE A 7 -3.38 35.25 -1.39
N VAL A 8 -2.06 35.18 -1.48
CA VAL A 8 -1.20 34.65 -0.42
C VAL A 8 -1.41 35.40 0.89
N ASN A 9 -1.38 36.73 0.88
CA ASN A 9 -1.58 37.55 2.07
C ASN A 9 -3.00 37.41 2.65
N SER A 10 -4.01 37.33 1.81
CA SER A 10 -5.41 37.12 2.25
C SER A 10 -5.54 35.74 2.91
N MET A 11 -5.01 34.70 2.32
CA MET A 11 -5.04 33.36 2.88
C MET A 11 -4.26 33.26 4.19
N GLN A 12 -3.08 33.88 4.25
CA GLN A 12 -2.28 33.92 5.49
C GLN A 12 -3.07 34.60 6.62
N ALA A 13 -3.74 35.71 6.36
CA ALA A 13 -4.56 36.38 7.36
C ALA A 13 -5.74 35.52 7.83
N ILE A 14 -6.49 34.91 6.89
CA ILE A 14 -7.66 34.07 7.19
C ILE A 14 -7.26 32.86 8.01
N LEU A 15 -6.21 32.16 7.60
CA LEU A 15 -5.72 30.97 8.27
C LEU A 15 -5.11 31.28 9.63
N GLY A 16 -4.38 32.42 9.74
CA GLY A 16 -3.83 32.89 11.01
C GLY A 16 -4.90 33.19 12.06
N VAL A 17 -6.00 33.86 11.64
CA VAL A 17 -7.19 34.10 12.53
C VAL A 17 -7.86 32.79 12.92
N SER A 18 -7.80 31.78 12.06
CA SER A 18 -8.34 30.43 12.33
C SER A 18 -7.43 29.57 13.23
N GLY A 19 -6.29 30.11 13.69
CA GLY A 19 -5.40 29.44 14.64
C GLY A 19 -4.31 28.57 14.00
N TYR A 20 -4.10 28.67 12.68
CA TYR A 20 -3.04 27.94 12.00
C TYR A 20 -1.73 28.75 11.93
N HIS A 21 -0.59 28.07 12.06
CA HIS A 21 0.70 28.62 11.69
C HIS A 21 0.88 28.54 10.17
N VAL A 22 1.18 29.66 9.52
CA VAL A 22 1.17 29.76 8.07
C VAL A 22 2.49 30.33 7.55
N ASP A 23 3.20 29.52 6.79
CA ASP A 23 4.29 29.99 5.93
C ASP A 23 3.77 30.22 4.51
N THR A 24 4.37 31.19 3.84
CA THR A 24 3.96 31.59 2.49
C THR A 24 5.03 31.25 1.47
N ALA A 25 4.65 30.93 0.25
CA ALA A 25 5.52 30.79 -0.90
C ALA A 25 4.84 31.39 -2.13
N TYR A 26 5.63 32.02 -3.02
CA TYR A 26 5.12 32.70 -4.21
C TYR A 26 5.43 31.96 -5.52
N ASN A 27 6.03 30.80 -5.43
CA ASN A 27 6.28 29.86 -6.52
C ASN A 27 6.62 28.47 -5.99
N GLY A 28 6.52 27.48 -6.88
CA GLY A 28 6.76 26.08 -6.52
C GLY A 28 8.19 25.78 -6.05
N SER A 29 9.21 26.45 -6.61
CA SER A 29 10.60 26.24 -6.23
C SER A 29 10.92 26.75 -4.81
N ASP A 30 10.29 27.87 -4.39
CA ASP A 30 10.41 28.37 -3.03
C ASP A 30 9.71 27.45 -2.03
N ALA A 31 8.53 26.94 -2.40
CA ALA A 31 7.79 25.97 -1.61
C ALA A 31 8.57 24.66 -1.41
N LEU A 32 9.15 24.09 -2.47
CA LEU A 32 10.00 22.88 -2.35
C LEU A 32 11.16 23.09 -1.40
N ARG A 33 11.86 24.22 -1.50
CA ARG A 33 12.96 24.54 -0.57
C ARG A 33 12.51 24.61 0.89
N LYS A 34 11.29 25.08 1.14
CA LYS A 34 10.74 25.22 2.49
C LYS A 34 10.34 23.86 3.06
N ILE A 35 9.66 23.01 2.29
CA ILE A 35 9.26 21.68 2.75
C ILE A 35 10.44 20.72 2.99
N HIS A 36 11.58 20.92 2.31
CA HIS A 36 12.82 20.20 2.62
C HIS A 36 13.51 20.65 3.91
N LYS A 37 13.20 21.85 4.41
CA LYS A 37 13.83 22.41 5.61
C LYS A 37 12.96 22.31 6.85
N ASN A 38 11.66 22.32 6.68
CA ASN A 38 10.67 22.36 7.76
C ASN A 38 9.58 21.33 7.51
N ASN A 39 9.00 20.83 8.58
CA ASN A 39 7.84 19.95 8.50
C ASN A 39 6.56 20.78 8.40
N TYR A 40 5.71 20.42 7.45
CA TYR A 40 4.39 20.99 7.29
C TYR A 40 3.33 19.89 7.36
N ASP A 41 2.17 20.23 7.91
CA ASP A 41 1.04 19.30 7.98
C ASP A 41 0.25 19.27 6.68
N LEU A 42 0.20 20.40 5.96
CA LEU A 42 -0.60 20.57 4.77
C LEU A 42 -0.03 21.70 3.90
N VAL A 43 -0.15 21.58 2.58
CA VAL A 43 0.16 22.63 1.61
C VAL A 43 -1.09 22.98 0.83
N ILE A 44 -1.37 24.28 0.67
CA ILE A 44 -2.39 24.78 -0.25
C ILE A 44 -1.66 25.43 -1.43
N CYS A 45 -1.89 24.92 -2.61
CA CYS A 45 -1.13 25.25 -3.81
C CYS A 45 -2.04 25.65 -4.97
N ASP A 46 -1.75 26.77 -5.61
CA ASP A 46 -2.34 27.09 -6.91
C ASP A 46 -1.81 26.16 -7.99
N ILE A 47 -2.68 25.72 -8.90
CA ILE A 47 -2.27 24.90 -10.05
C ILE A 47 -1.50 25.77 -11.05
N GLU A 48 -2.00 26.98 -11.33
CA GLU A 48 -1.46 27.85 -12.36
C GLU A 48 -0.44 28.83 -11.78
N MET A 49 0.84 28.42 -11.80
CA MET A 49 1.94 29.30 -11.37
C MET A 49 3.06 29.34 -12.42
N PRO A 50 3.74 30.48 -12.58
CA PRO A 50 4.89 30.60 -13.46
C PRO A 50 6.06 29.69 -13.01
N GLY A 51 6.69 29.04 -13.97
CA GLY A 51 7.85 28.17 -13.74
C GLY A 51 7.42 26.77 -13.32
N LEU A 52 7.41 26.45 -12.04
CA LEU A 52 6.94 25.16 -11.53
C LEU A 52 5.44 25.23 -11.21
N SER A 53 4.61 24.56 -12.00
CA SER A 53 3.16 24.49 -11.79
C SER A 53 2.80 23.72 -10.51
N GLY A 54 1.56 23.86 -10.03
CA GLY A 54 1.07 23.13 -8.85
C GLY A 54 1.03 21.62 -9.05
N LEU A 55 0.79 21.14 -10.27
CA LEU A 55 0.85 19.69 -10.58
C LEU A 55 2.27 19.16 -10.58
N GLU A 56 3.22 19.88 -11.18
CA GLU A 56 4.63 19.51 -11.14
C GLU A 56 5.19 19.57 -9.71
N PHE A 57 4.75 20.55 -8.92
CA PHE A 57 5.07 20.62 -7.49
C PHE A 57 4.55 19.37 -6.76
N LEU A 58 3.27 18.99 -6.98
CA LEU A 58 2.67 17.81 -6.37
C LEU A 58 3.42 16.54 -6.75
N SER A 59 3.79 16.37 -8.03
CA SER A 59 4.58 15.22 -8.50
C SER A 59 5.89 15.10 -7.72
N ARG A 60 6.64 16.18 -7.58
CA ARG A 60 7.92 16.18 -6.83
C ARG A 60 7.71 15.91 -5.34
N VAL A 61 6.65 16.46 -4.75
CA VAL A 61 6.32 16.17 -3.35
C VAL A 61 6.05 14.68 -3.14
N ARG A 62 5.39 14.02 -4.10
CA ARG A 62 5.13 12.57 -4.03
C ARG A 62 6.38 11.71 -4.24
N GLU A 63 7.34 12.19 -5.02
CA GLU A 63 8.63 11.54 -5.20
C GLU A 63 9.51 11.63 -3.94
N ASP A 64 9.52 12.81 -3.26
CA ASP A 64 10.42 13.08 -2.15
C ASP A 64 9.86 12.72 -0.76
N PHE A 65 8.52 12.77 -0.59
CA PHE A 65 7.86 12.67 0.72
C PHE A 65 6.77 11.59 0.80
N ASP A 66 6.68 10.70 -0.19
CA ASP A 66 5.56 9.76 -0.31
C ASP A 66 4.20 10.48 -0.21
N ASN A 67 3.21 9.86 0.45
CA ASN A 67 1.89 10.46 0.66
C ASN A 67 1.72 11.13 2.06
N ASN A 68 2.82 11.44 2.74
CA ASN A 68 2.77 11.95 4.12
C ASN A 68 2.43 13.43 4.24
N LEU A 69 2.57 14.21 3.14
CA LEU A 69 2.23 15.63 3.11
C LEU A 69 0.92 15.83 2.35
N ASP A 70 -0.12 16.30 3.03
CA ASP A 70 -1.38 16.64 2.38
C ASP A 70 -1.23 17.88 1.51
N VAL A 71 -1.72 17.78 0.25
CA VAL A 71 -1.69 18.89 -0.71
C VAL A 71 -3.09 19.17 -1.23
N ILE A 72 -3.59 20.37 -0.93
CA ILE A 72 -4.83 20.90 -1.51
C ILE A 72 -4.46 21.75 -2.73
N LEU A 73 -5.06 21.47 -3.87
CA LEU A 73 -4.86 22.25 -5.07
C LEU A 73 -5.96 23.31 -5.24
N MET A 74 -5.57 24.52 -5.60
CA MET A 74 -6.51 25.60 -5.96
C MET A 74 -6.56 25.74 -7.47
N THR A 75 -7.76 25.93 -8.04
CA THR A 75 -7.94 26.09 -9.49
C THR A 75 -9.02 27.10 -9.81
N GLY A 76 -8.77 27.93 -10.84
CA GLY A 76 -9.77 28.84 -11.42
C GLY A 76 -10.68 28.14 -12.44
N TYR A 77 -10.17 27.14 -13.12
CA TYR A 77 -10.89 26.39 -14.15
C TYR A 77 -10.82 24.89 -13.85
N LEU A 78 -11.98 24.24 -13.88
CA LEU A 78 -12.07 22.79 -13.85
C LEU A 78 -11.97 22.26 -15.30
N GLU A 79 -10.80 22.37 -15.92
CA GLU A 79 -10.53 21.56 -17.10
C GLU A 79 -10.44 20.12 -16.64
N HIS A 80 -11.23 19.25 -17.25
CA HIS A 80 -11.41 17.86 -16.85
C HIS A 80 -10.08 17.10 -16.77
N ASP A 81 -9.12 17.46 -17.63
CA ASP A 81 -7.83 16.81 -17.75
C ASP A 81 -6.90 17.09 -16.55
N TYR A 82 -6.83 18.32 -16.07
CA TYR A 82 -6.05 18.69 -14.88
C TYR A 82 -6.58 18.06 -13.60
N PHE A 83 -7.90 17.94 -13.50
CA PHE A 83 -8.53 17.29 -12.33
C PHE A 83 -8.19 15.80 -12.23
N ILE A 84 -8.25 15.09 -13.36
CA ILE A 84 -7.90 13.65 -13.44
C ILE A 84 -6.42 13.46 -13.11
N GLU A 85 -5.54 14.30 -13.67
CA GLU A 85 -4.11 14.22 -13.43
C GLU A 85 -3.77 14.47 -11.96
N ALA A 86 -4.36 15.50 -11.35
CA ALA A 86 -4.17 15.81 -9.94
C ALA A 86 -4.64 14.69 -9.00
N ILE A 87 -5.76 14.00 -9.31
CA ILE A 87 -6.20 12.82 -8.57
C ILE A 87 -5.19 11.68 -8.70
N ARG A 88 -4.67 11.43 -9.91
CA ARG A 88 -3.65 10.39 -10.15
C ARG A 88 -2.35 10.67 -9.41
N LEU A 89 -1.97 11.94 -9.30
CA LEU A 89 -0.81 12.39 -8.53
C LEU A 89 -1.05 12.39 -7.01
N GLY A 90 -2.27 12.11 -6.56
CA GLY A 90 -2.59 12.01 -5.14
C GLY A 90 -2.79 13.36 -4.45
N ALA A 91 -3.45 14.33 -5.10
CA ALA A 91 -3.95 15.52 -4.43
C ALA A 91 -4.93 15.13 -3.32
N SER A 92 -4.81 15.76 -2.15
CA SER A 92 -5.65 15.43 -0.99
C SER A 92 -7.04 16.04 -1.07
N ASP A 93 -7.16 17.24 -1.70
CA ASP A 93 -8.43 17.93 -1.96
C ASP A 93 -8.25 19.04 -2.98
N PHE A 94 -9.38 19.68 -3.38
CA PHE A 94 -9.45 20.77 -4.33
C PHE A 94 -10.26 21.95 -3.82
N ILE A 95 -9.78 23.17 -4.05
CA ILE A 95 -10.49 24.40 -3.77
C ILE A 95 -10.67 25.17 -5.08
N ARG A 96 -11.93 25.49 -5.38
CA ARG A 96 -12.25 26.29 -6.57
C ARG A 96 -12.09 27.79 -6.28
N LYS A 97 -11.45 28.52 -7.19
CA LYS A 97 -11.47 30.00 -7.19
C LYS A 97 -12.78 30.50 -7.83
N PRO A 98 -13.46 31.52 -7.28
CA PRO A 98 -13.10 32.28 -6.09
C PRO A 98 -13.23 31.45 -4.80
N ILE A 99 -12.28 31.65 -3.89
CA ILE A 99 -12.14 30.82 -2.70
C ILE A 99 -13.29 31.08 -1.73
N ASP A 100 -14.07 30.03 -1.45
CA ASP A 100 -15.00 30.03 -0.33
C ASP A 100 -14.22 29.70 0.97
N THR A 101 -14.10 30.71 1.83
CA THR A 101 -13.37 30.60 3.10
C THR A 101 -13.89 29.48 3.99
N LYS A 102 -15.23 29.28 4.05
CA LYS A 102 -15.82 28.22 4.89
C LYS A 102 -15.47 26.85 4.36
N GLN A 103 -15.61 26.64 3.06
CA GLN A 103 -15.26 25.40 2.41
C GLN A 103 -13.77 25.09 2.62
N MET A 104 -12.89 26.05 2.39
CA MET A 104 -11.45 25.91 2.59
C MET A 104 -11.10 25.48 4.03
N ILE A 105 -11.63 26.18 5.03
CA ILE A 105 -11.37 25.86 6.43
C ILE A 105 -11.90 24.47 6.80
N ASN A 106 -13.05 24.07 6.28
CA ASN A 106 -13.58 22.72 6.50
C ASN A 106 -12.71 21.64 5.88
N SER A 107 -12.27 21.80 4.63
CA SER A 107 -11.34 20.87 3.98
C SER A 107 -10.03 20.72 4.77
N ILE A 108 -9.43 21.83 5.19
CA ILE A 108 -8.21 21.82 6.00
C ILE A 108 -8.45 21.07 7.31
N ARG A 109 -9.55 21.38 8.01
CA ARG A 109 -9.87 20.75 9.30
C ARG A 109 -10.07 19.23 9.16
N GLU A 110 -10.78 18.79 8.12
CA GLU A 110 -11.00 17.37 7.86
C GLU A 110 -9.68 16.63 7.57
N LEU A 111 -8.80 17.20 6.74
CA LEU A 111 -7.51 16.58 6.43
C LEU A 111 -6.62 16.49 7.67
N LEU A 112 -6.49 17.58 8.43
CA LEU A 112 -5.71 17.60 9.67
C LEU A 112 -6.29 16.68 10.75
N PHE A 113 -7.61 16.54 10.84
CA PHE A 113 -8.25 15.61 11.75
C PHE A 113 -7.92 14.16 11.34
N ARG A 114 -8.09 13.79 10.06
CA ARG A 114 -7.72 12.46 9.55
C ARG A 114 -6.23 12.15 9.74
N LYS A 115 -5.36 13.16 9.64
CA LYS A 115 -3.92 12.99 9.89
C LYS A 115 -3.66 12.70 11.36
N ARG A 116 -4.27 13.46 12.29
CA ARG A 116 -4.17 13.20 13.72
C ARG A 116 -4.68 11.82 14.12
N ASP A 117 -5.87 11.44 13.65
CA ASP A 117 -6.40 10.10 13.92
C ASP A 117 -5.44 9.00 13.44
N ARG A 118 -4.80 9.18 12.26
CA ARG A 118 -3.78 8.23 11.78
C ARG A 118 -2.55 8.21 12.68
N ASP A 119 -2.07 9.37 13.11
CA ASP A 119 -0.88 9.48 13.96
C ASP A 119 -1.14 8.88 15.35
N ASP A 120 -2.28 9.19 15.96
CA ASP A 120 -2.69 8.64 17.27
C ASP A 120 -2.86 7.11 17.21
N VAL A 121 -3.50 6.61 16.16
CA VAL A 121 -3.66 5.17 15.93
C VAL A 121 -2.30 4.51 15.66
N SER A 122 -1.43 5.12 14.86
CA SER A 122 -0.08 4.62 14.60
C SER A 122 0.78 4.60 15.88
N GLU A 123 0.70 5.66 16.70
CA GLU A 123 1.37 5.70 18.00
C GLU A 123 0.86 4.58 18.93
N PHE A 124 -0.45 4.37 18.99
CA PHE A 124 -1.02 3.27 19.76
C PHE A 124 -0.48 1.91 19.31
N TYR A 125 -0.45 1.66 17.99
CA TYR A 125 0.08 0.39 17.46
C TYR A 125 1.58 0.20 17.71
N CYS A 126 2.37 1.28 17.79
CA CYS A 126 3.78 1.20 18.16
C CYS A 126 4.01 0.75 19.62
N HIS A 127 2.99 0.86 20.48
CA HIS A 127 3.04 0.42 21.89
C HIS A 127 2.46 -0.99 22.09
N LEU A 128 1.96 -1.65 21.03
CA LEU A 128 1.51 -3.03 21.12
C LEU A 128 2.72 -3.97 21.05
N ASP A 129 2.85 -4.83 22.05
CA ASP A 129 3.86 -5.90 22.03
C ASP A 129 3.55 -6.89 20.92
N LYS A 130 2.26 -7.21 20.73
CA LYS A 130 1.78 -8.14 19.70
C LYS A 130 0.43 -7.70 19.12
N ALA A 131 0.29 -7.94 17.82
CA ALA A 131 -0.99 -7.82 17.11
C ALA A 131 -1.24 -9.06 16.26
N SER A 132 -2.44 -9.62 16.31
CA SER A 132 -2.84 -10.77 15.51
C SER A 132 -4.16 -10.48 14.80
N PHE A 133 -4.21 -10.81 13.50
CA PHE A 133 -5.37 -10.64 12.65
C PHE A 133 -5.62 -11.91 11.86
N SER A 134 -6.88 -12.30 11.73
CA SER A 134 -7.26 -13.44 10.92
C SER A 134 -8.49 -13.13 10.08
N PHE A 135 -8.50 -13.63 8.87
CA PHE A 135 -9.58 -13.47 7.90
C PHE A 135 -9.97 -14.82 7.33
N GLU A 136 -11.26 -15.03 7.19
CA GLU A 136 -11.83 -16.14 6.44
C GLU A 136 -12.61 -15.57 5.26
N VAL A 137 -12.27 -15.98 4.05
CA VAL A 137 -12.86 -15.45 2.82
C VAL A 137 -13.27 -16.60 1.91
N SER A 138 -14.51 -16.60 1.43
CA SER A 138 -14.93 -17.57 0.41
C SER A 138 -14.33 -17.25 -0.96
N ALA A 139 -14.18 -18.27 -1.83
CA ALA A 139 -13.64 -18.12 -3.17
C ALA A 139 -14.38 -17.05 -3.99
N GLU A 140 -15.71 -17.01 -3.89
CA GLU A 140 -16.53 -16.00 -4.57
C GLU A 140 -16.21 -14.57 -4.13
N ARG A 141 -16.04 -14.35 -2.82
CA ARG A 141 -15.73 -13.04 -2.28
C ARG A 141 -14.30 -12.63 -2.60
N PHE A 142 -13.38 -13.58 -2.54
CA PHE A 142 -11.97 -13.33 -2.79
C PHE A 142 -11.71 -12.74 -4.18
N SER A 143 -12.41 -13.21 -5.21
CA SER A 143 -12.26 -12.70 -6.58
C SER A 143 -12.47 -11.18 -6.72
N LYS A 144 -13.06 -10.53 -5.72
CA LYS A 144 -13.40 -9.10 -5.70
C LYS A 144 -12.37 -8.24 -4.94
N PHE A 145 -11.38 -8.85 -4.25
CA PHE A 145 -10.44 -8.14 -3.38
C PHE A 145 -9.00 -8.29 -3.83
N THR A 146 -8.22 -7.24 -3.61
CA THR A 146 -6.76 -7.28 -3.73
C THR A 146 -6.18 -7.26 -2.32
N ILE A 147 -5.86 -8.44 -1.79
CA ILE A 147 -5.41 -8.61 -0.39
C ILE A 147 -4.11 -7.84 -0.11
N SER A 148 -3.14 -7.88 -1.03
CA SER A 148 -1.88 -7.16 -0.88
C SER A 148 -2.06 -5.65 -0.69
N LYS A 149 -3.02 -5.04 -1.39
CA LYS A 149 -3.32 -3.60 -1.19
C LYS A 149 -3.87 -3.31 0.20
N ILE A 150 -4.79 -4.15 0.68
CA ILE A 150 -5.38 -4.00 2.02
C ILE A 150 -4.29 -4.19 3.07
N PHE A 151 -3.48 -5.23 2.93
CA PHE A 151 -2.37 -5.55 3.82
C PHE A 151 -1.30 -4.45 3.83
N SER A 152 -0.88 -3.98 2.64
CA SER A 152 0.08 -2.87 2.49
C SER A 152 -0.42 -1.59 3.16
N SER A 153 -1.67 -1.21 2.90
CA SER A 153 -2.27 -0.02 3.50
C SER A 153 -2.28 -0.09 5.02
N TYR A 154 -2.67 -1.26 5.56
CA TYR A 154 -2.69 -1.50 6.99
C TYR A 154 -1.30 -1.43 7.62
N LEU A 155 -0.31 -2.12 7.05
CA LEU A 155 1.06 -2.13 7.57
C LEU A 155 1.70 -0.74 7.52
N ARG A 156 1.57 -0.02 6.41
CA ARG A 156 2.11 1.36 6.27
C ARG A 156 1.49 2.33 7.24
N GLN A 157 0.21 2.16 7.56
CA GLN A 157 -0.52 3.08 8.44
C GLN A 157 -0.18 2.88 9.90
N HIS A 158 0.12 1.64 10.32
CA HIS A 158 0.17 1.28 11.75
C HIS A 158 1.55 0.82 12.23
N PHE A 159 2.47 0.49 11.33
CA PHE A 159 3.79 -0.03 11.72
C PHE A 159 4.91 0.68 10.96
N LYS A 160 6.03 0.89 11.66
CA LYS A 160 7.26 1.42 11.05
C LYS A 160 8.07 0.24 10.51
N ILE A 161 7.83 -0.12 9.26
CA ILE A 161 8.52 -1.21 8.57
C ILE A 161 9.44 -0.61 7.51
N ASP A 162 10.64 -1.16 7.38
CA ASP A 162 11.55 -0.79 6.31
C ASP A 162 10.85 -0.97 4.93
N PRO A 163 10.91 0.01 4.02
CA PRO A 163 10.24 -0.06 2.72
C PRO A 163 10.64 -1.29 1.89
N MET A 164 11.91 -1.73 1.98
CA MET A 164 12.39 -2.91 1.28
C MET A 164 11.76 -4.17 1.87
N VAL A 165 11.75 -4.32 3.20
CA VAL A 165 11.10 -5.42 3.91
C VAL A 165 9.61 -5.46 3.61
N LEU A 166 8.95 -4.30 3.58
CA LEU A 166 7.53 -4.24 3.22
C LEU A 166 7.27 -4.74 1.80
N ASN A 167 8.10 -4.35 0.83
CA ASN A 167 7.95 -4.83 -0.55
C ASN A 167 8.15 -6.34 -0.65
N GLU A 168 9.15 -6.90 0.04
CA GLU A 168 9.37 -8.34 0.10
C GLU A 168 8.17 -9.08 0.72
N LEU A 169 7.61 -8.55 1.82
CA LEU A 169 6.39 -9.09 2.44
C LEU A 169 5.20 -9.07 1.48
N LEU A 170 5.02 -8.00 0.71
CA LEU A 170 3.92 -7.90 -0.26
C LEU A 170 4.03 -8.92 -1.37
N ILE A 171 5.25 -9.16 -1.89
CA ILE A 171 5.50 -10.22 -2.88
C ILE A 171 5.15 -11.58 -2.28
N CYS A 172 5.60 -11.85 -1.04
CA CYS A 172 5.27 -13.10 -0.36
C CYS A 172 3.76 -13.28 -0.18
N VAL A 173 3.04 -12.25 0.28
CA VAL A 173 1.58 -12.32 0.46
C VAL A 173 0.87 -12.58 -0.86
N ASP A 174 1.25 -11.88 -1.94
CA ASP A 174 0.65 -12.08 -3.26
C ASP A 174 0.84 -13.52 -3.75
N GLU A 175 2.04 -14.07 -3.61
CA GLU A 175 2.34 -15.45 -4.01
C GLU A 175 1.60 -16.48 -3.15
N MET A 176 1.59 -16.33 -1.82
CA MET A 176 0.87 -17.24 -0.93
C MET A 176 -0.61 -17.25 -1.23
N VAL A 177 -1.19 -16.08 -1.38
CA VAL A 177 -2.62 -15.89 -1.64
C VAL A 177 -2.99 -16.37 -3.05
N TYR A 178 -2.16 -16.08 -4.06
CA TYR A 178 -2.36 -16.58 -5.41
C TYR A 178 -2.34 -18.12 -5.45
N ASN A 179 -1.35 -18.73 -4.78
CA ASN A 179 -1.24 -20.18 -4.73
C ASN A 179 -2.45 -20.82 -4.03
N ALA A 180 -2.85 -20.31 -2.88
CA ALA A 180 -4.02 -20.80 -2.15
C ALA A 180 -5.32 -20.66 -2.97
N TYR A 181 -5.46 -19.56 -3.73
CA TYR A 181 -6.64 -19.34 -4.56
C TYR A 181 -6.66 -20.19 -5.82
N ILE A 182 -5.61 -20.12 -6.62
CA ILE A 182 -5.54 -20.74 -7.95
C ILE A 182 -5.34 -22.26 -7.86
N HIS A 183 -4.42 -22.70 -7.00
CA HIS A 183 -4.08 -24.12 -6.85
C HIS A 183 -4.97 -24.82 -5.84
N GLY A 184 -5.11 -24.25 -4.65
CA GLY A 184 -5.86 -24.86 -3.57
C GLY A 184 -7.36 -24.75 -3.75
N THR A 185 -7.86 -23.53 -3.83
CA THR A 185 -9.31 -23.28 -3.83
C THR A 185 -10.00 -23.60 -5.16
N LEU A 186 -9.44 -23.12 -6.28
CA LEU A 186 -10.00 -23.30 -7.61
C LEU A 186 -9.51 -24.56 -8.32
N GLU A 187 -8.42 -25.17 -7.86
CA GLU A 187 -7.81 -26.37 -8.46
C GLU A 187 -7.60 -26.22 -9.98
N LEU A 188 -6.99 -25.10 -10.39
CA LEU A 188 -6.69 -24.85 -11.79
C LEU A 188 -5.52 -25.72 -12.26
N THR A 189 -5.75 -26.44 -13.37
CA THR A 189 -4.70 -27.25 -14.00
C THR A 189 -3.59 -26.39 -14.61
N ILE A 190 -2.43 -26.99 -14.86
CA ILE A 190 -1.30 -26.32 -15.53
C ILE A 190 -1.74 -25.75 -16.91
N GLN A 191 -2.55 -26.48 -17.64
CA GLN A 191 -3.04 -26.07 -18.96
C GLN A 191 -3.97 -24.84 -18.87
N GLU A 192 -4.87 -24.81 -17.87
CA GLU A 192 -5.78 -23.68 -17.64
C GLU A 192 -5.03 -22.42 -17.28
N ARG A 193 -3.95 -22.53 -16.50
CA ARG A 193 -3.10 -21.38 -16.07
C ARG A 193 -2.21 -20.81 -17.18
N ALA A 194 -1.85 -21.62 -18.16
CA ALA A 194 -1.05 -21.20 -19.32
C ALA A 194 -1.85 -20.40 -20.36
N LEU A 195 -3.16 -20.18 -20.14
CA LEU A 195 -4.02 -19.43 -21.04
C LEU A 195 -3.85 -17.92 -20.86
N THR A 196 -4.36 -17.17 -21.83
CA THR A 196 -4.40 -15.70 -21.74
C THR A 196 -5.25 -15.25 -20.56
N HIS A 197 -4.94 -14.09 -19.99
CA HIS A 197 -5.63 -13.52 -18.82
C HIS A 197 -7.17 -13.49 -19.00
N GLU A 198 -7.66 -13.16 -20.19
CA GLU A 198 -9.08 -13.12 -20.49
C GLU A 198 -9.74 -14.51 -20.40
N LYS A 199 -9.09 -15.54 -20.98
CA LYS A 199 -9.60 -16.92 -20.90
C LYS A 199 -9.50 -17.48 -19.49
N LEU A 200 -8.45 -17.15 -18.76
CA LEU A 200 -8.28 -17.55 -17.36
C LEU A 200 -9.43 -17.00 -16.51
N ASN A 201 -9.77 -15.72 -16.66
CA ASN A 201 -10.89 -15.11 -15.93
C ASN A 201 -12.22 -15.78 -16.28
N GLN A 202 -12.46 -16.14 -17.55
CA GLN A 202 -13.67 -16.88 -17.93
C GLN A 202 -13.74 -18.26 -17.27
N ILE A 203 -12.61 -18.94 -17.12
CA ILE A 203 -12.55 -20.25 -16.43
C ILE A 203 -12.84 -20.05 -14.94
N ILE A 204 -12.24 -19.05 -14.30
CA ILE A 204 -12.50 -18.70 -12.90
C ILE A 204 -13.98 -18.42 -12.68
N ASP A 205 -14.59 -17.56 -13.51
CA ASP A 205 -16.01 -17.23 -13.42
C ASP A 205 -16.89 -18.47 -13.60
N ASN A 206 -16.51 -19.40 -14.48
CA ASN A 206 -17.25 -20.64 -14.68
C ASN A 206 -17.10 -21.60 -13.48
N LYS A 207 -15.90 -21.74 -12.91
CA LYS A 207 -15.67 -22.57 -11.71
C LYS A 207 -16.43 -22.02 -10.50
N LEU A 208 -16.50 -20.70 -10.35
CA LEU A 208 -17.25 -20.05 -9.26
C LEU A 208 -18.76 -20.21 -9.36
N LYS A 209 -19.31 -20.67 -10.49
CA LYS A 209 -20.72 -21.06 -10.61
C LYS A 209 -21.05 -22.37 -9.89
N ASP A 210 -20.05 -23.21 -9.63
CA ASP A 210 -20.21 -24.41 -8.80
C ASP A 210 -20.31 -24.01 -7.33
N PRO A 211 -21.46 -24.28 -6.65
CA PRO A 211 -21.63 -23.94 -5.24
C PRO A 211 -20.59 -24.57 -4.31
N LYS A 212 -20.03 -25.73 -4.68
CA LYS A 212 -19.00 -26.40 -3.89
C LYS A 212 -17.66 -25.64 -3.95
N ILE A 213 -17.30 -25.10 -5.12
CA ILE A 213 -16.07 -24.33 -5.30
C ILE A 213 -16.23 -22.92 -4.73
N SER A 214 -17.36 -22.26 -5.03
CA SER A 214 -17.59 -20.88 -4.55
C SER A 214 -17.69 -20.77 -3.03
N ALA A 215 -18.11 -21.85 -2.35
CA ALA A 215 -18.19 -21.93 -0.90
C ALA A 215 -16.85 -22.29 -0.21
N ARG A 216 -15.84 -22.79 -0.94
CA ARG A 216 -14.51 -23.07 -0.38
C ARG A 216 -13.91 -21.82 0.24
N LYS A 217 -13.16 -22.01 1.31
CA LYS A 217 -12.63 -20.92 2.11
C LYS A 217 -11.12 -20.84 2.01
N MET A 218 -10.64 -19.65 2.10
CA MET A 218 -9.24 -19.33 2.33
C MET A 218 -9.11 -18.65 3.68
N TYR A 219 -8.08 -18.99 4.41
CA TYR A 219 -7.77 -18.44 5.72
C TYR A 219 -6.45 -17.69 5.63
N LEU A 220 -6.46 -16.44 6.05
CA LEU A 220 -5.27 -15.61 6.15
C LEU A 220 -5.13 -15.17 7.60
N ALA A 221 -3.94 -15.34 8.15
CA ALA A 221 -3.61 -14.81 9.46
C ALA A 221 -2.24 -14.16 9.40
N PHE A 222 -2.08 -13.07 10.14
CA PHE A 222 -0.77 -12.49 10.39
C PHE A 222 -0.65 -12.04 11.84
N GLU A 223 0.52 -12.29 12.39
CA GLU A 223 0.90 -11.91 13.74
C GLU A 223 2.15 -11.05 13.68
N ILE A 224 2.11 -9.89 14.32
CA ILE A 224 3.23 -8.97 14.47
C ILE A 224 3.67 -9.01 15.92
N ASP A 225 4.96 -9.27 16.15
CA ASP A 225 5.62 -9.25 17.44
C ASP A 225 6.64 -8.09 17.43
N ASN A 226 6.27 -6.97 18.06
CA ASN A 226 7.10 -5.78 18.10
C ASN A 226 8.33 -5.94 19.00
N GLU A 227 8.28 -6.77 20.04
CA GLU A 227 9.46 -7.05 20.87
C GLU A 227 10.54 -7.79 20.08
N LYS A 228 10.10 -8.77 19.27
CA LYS A 228 11.00 -9.56 18.44
C LYS A 228 11.29 -8.92 17.08
N GLN A 229 10.61 -7.83 16.74
CA GLN A 229 10.66 -7.22 15.42
C GLN A 229 10.42 -8.24 14.30
N MET A 230 9.38 -9.06 14.45
CA MET A 230 9.05 -10.16 13.54
C MET A 230 7.59 -10.10 13.12
N ILE A 231 7.33 -10.53 11.89
CA ILE A 231 5.99 -10.79 11.40
C ILE A 231 5.90 -12.27 10.97
N GLU A 232 4.81 -12.92 11.36
CA GLU A 232 4.43 -14.24 10.86
C GLU A 232 3.17 -14.08 9.99
N ILE A 233 3.17 -14.69 8.82
CA ILE A 233 2.03 -14.70 7.89
C ILE A 233 1.69 -16.14 7.56
N CYS A 234 0.42 -16.50 7.73
CA CYS A 234 -0.12 -17.82 7.41
C CYS A 234 -1.22 -17.68 6.38
N VAL A 235 -1.18 -18.51 5.34
CA VAL A 235 -2.27 -18.65 4.37
C VAL A 235 -2.60 -20.13 4.26
N SER A 236 -3.89 -20.45 4.30
CA SER A 236 -4.35 -21.82 4.05
C SER A 236 -5.63 -21.83 3.21
N ASP A 237 -5.89 -22.98 2.59
CA ASP A 237 -7.04 -23.24 1.74
C ASP A 237 -7.67 -24.61 2.02
N ASP A 238 -8.85 -24.85 1.42
CA ASP A 238 -9.62 -26.10 1.54
C ASP A 238 -9.30 -27.12 0.42
N GLY A 239 -8.19 -26.93 -0.32
CA GLY A 239 -7.80 -27.83 -1.40
C GLY A 239 -7.09 -29.10 -0.93
N ASP A 240 -6.53 -29.87 -1.89
CA ASP A 240 -5.88 -31.15 -1.63
C ASP A 240 -4.41 -31.00 -1.11
N GLY A 241 -3.83 -29.79 -1.19
CA GLY A 241 -2.44 -29.53 -0.86
C GLY A 241 -1.47 -29.96 -1.95
N PHE A 242 -0.18 -30.10 -1.61
CA PHE A 242 0.87 -30.51 -2.57
C PHE A 242 2.07 -31.17 -1.88
N ASP A 243 2.88 -31.88 -2.66
CA ASP A 243 4.12 -32.53 -2.18
C ASP A 243 5.22 -31.47 -1.96
N PHE A 244 5.15 -30.76 -0.84
CA PHE A 244 6.13 -29.74 -0.47
C PHE A 244 7.51 -30.34 -0.12
N PRO A 245 7.70 -31.55 0.44
CA PRO A 245 9.01 -32.08 0.71
C PRO A 245 9.88 -32.24 -0.54
N SER A 246 9.30 -32.76 -1.63
CA SER A 246 10.00 -32.85 -2.91
C SER A 246 10.36 -31.49 -3.48
N TRP A 247 9.48 -30.49 -3.28
CA TRP A 247 9.73 -29.14 -3.73
C TRP A 247 10.84 -28.43 -2.94
N VAL A 248 10.88 -28.56 -1.59
CA VAL A 248 11.93 -27.97 -0.75
C VAL A 248 13.30 -28.48 -1.17
N ASN A 249 13.45 -29.78 -1.39
CA ASN A 249 14.68 -30.36 -1.92
C ASN A 249 15.14 -29.72 -3.23
N THR A 250 14.20 -29.40 -4.12
CA THR A 250 14.52 -28.76 -5.42
C THR A 250 15.05 -27.36 -5.22
N VAL A 251 14.42 -26.55 -4.35
CA VAL A 251 14.81 -25.14 -4.11
C VAL A 251 16.15 -25.02 -3.40
N GLU A 252 16.48 -25.97 -2.52
CA GLU A 252 17.78 -26.02 -1.84
C GLU A 252 18.94 -26.39 -2.78
N THR A 253 18.66 -27.09 -3.89
CA THR A 253 19.67 -27.63 -4.81
C THR A 253 19.82 -26.87 -6.13
N GLU A 254 18.79 -26.16 -6.57
CA GLU A 254 18.73 -25.47 -7.86
C GLU A 254 18.72 -23.93 -7.67
N GLN A 255 19.33 -23.21 -8.64
CA GLN A 255 19.21 -21.75 -8.65
C GLN A 255 17.80 -21.33 -9.12
N ILE A 256 17.30 -20.20 -8.61
CA ILE A 256 15.93 -19.69 -8.94
C ILE A 256 15.67 -19.65 -10.46
N MET A 257 16.69 -19.32 -11.25
CA MET A 257 16.57 -19.22 -12.71
C MET A 257 16.37 -20.56 -13.41
N ASP A 258 16.83 -21.64 -12.79
CA ASP A 258 16.72 -23.01 -13.31
C ASP A 258 15.42 -23.68 -12.93
N ILE A 259 14.70 -23.11 -11.94
CA ILE A 259 13.41 -23.63 -11.49
C ILE A 259 12.35 -23.38 -12.55
N LYS A 260 11.62 -24.42 -12.94
CA LYS A 260 10.49 -24.34 -13.88
C LYS A 260 9.49 -23.29 -13.44
N GLU A 261 8.82 -22.64 -14.38
CA GLU A 261 7.84 -21.56 -14.11
C GLU A 261 6.87 -21.87 -12.96
N HIS A 262 6.47 -23.13 -12.80
CA HIS A 262 5.53 -23.61 -11.80
C HIS A 262 6.07 -23.68 -10.35
N GLY A 263 7.37 -23.47 -10.13
CA GLY A 263 7.98 -23.47 -8.80
C GLY A 263 8.56 -22.12 -8.37
N ARG A 264 8.57 -21.14 -9.28
CA ARG A 264 9.22 -19.83 -9.01
C ARG A 264 8.57 -19.04 -7.88
N GLY A 265 7.24 -19.08 -7.77
CA GLY A 265 6.53 -18.37 -6.70
C GLY A 265 6.94 -18.86 -5.33
N LEU A 266 6.96 -20.18 -5.13
CA LEU A 266 7.41 -20.77 -3.87
C LEU A 266 8.91 -20.56 -3.62
N ALA A 267 9.74 -20.55 -4.67
CA ALA A 267 11.16 -20.21 -4.56
C ALA A 267 11.35 -18.75 -4.10
N MET A 268 10.50 -17.83 -4.56
CA MET A 268 10.50 -16.45 -4.08
C MET A 268 10.17 -16.39 -2.59
N LEU A 269 9.17 -17.15 -2.11
CA LEU A 269 8.86 -17.23 -0.68
C LEU A 269 10.07 -17.70 0.14
N TYR A 270 10.79 -18.73 -0.34
CA TYR A 270 11.97 -19.28 0.33
C TYR A 270 13.09 -18.24 0.45
N HIS A 271 13.33 -17.45 -0.59
CA HIS A 271 14.43 -16.47 -0.61
C HIS A 271 14.08 -15.11 0.01
N LEU A 272 12.80 -14.74 0.04
CA LEU A 272 12.36 -13.46 0.57
C LEU A 272 11.89 -13.53 2.04
N SER A 273 11.67 -14.71 2.60
CA SER A 273 11.35 -14.90 4.02
C SER A 273 12.57 -15.41 4.79
N ASP A 274 12.59 -15.18 6.10
CA ASP A 274 13.64 -15.71 6.98
C ASP A 274 13.36 -17.17 7.34
N GLU A 275 12.07 -17.54 7.44
CA GLU A 275 11.61 -18.91 7.65
C GLU A 275 10.40 -19.18 6.76
N LEU A 276 10.39 -20.35 6.11
CA LEU A 276 9.27 -20.87 5.34
C LEU A 276 8.93 -22.26 5.84
N SER A 277 7.66 -22.49 6.14
CA SER A 277 7.18 -23.80 6.57
C SER A 277 5.82 -24.13 5.97
N PHE A 278 5.57 -25.44 5.85
CA PHE A 278 4.32 -25.98 5.30
C PHE A 278 3.70 -26.94 6.32
N ASP A 279 2.39 -26.98 6.37
CA ASP A 279 1.63 -27.85 7.24
C ASP A 279 0.37 -28.39 6.55
N GLN A 280 -0.37 -29.26 7.20
CA GLN A 280 -1.62 -29.85 6.71
C GLN A 280 -1.50 -30.46 5.28
N GLY A 281 -0.36 -31.11 4.97
CA GLY A 281 -0.13 -31.69 3.65
C GLY A 281 0.09 -30.64 2.54
N GLY A 282 0.64 -29.48 2.86
CA GLY A 282 0.92 -28.40 1.93
C GLY A 282 -0.25 -27.42 1.73
N ARG A 283 -1.36 -27.58 2.46
CA ARG A 283 -2.48 -26.64 2.42
C ARG A 283 -2.26 -25.39 3.24
N LEU A 284 -1.39 -25.43 4.23
CA LEU A 284 -1.00 -24.28 5.04
C LEU A 284 0.44 -23.91 4.74
N VAL A 285 0.63 -22.66 4.33
CA VAL A 285 1.95 -22.04 4.13
C VAL A 285 2.15 -20.99 5.20
N ARG A 286 3.31 -20.99 5.83
CA ARG A 286 3.70 -20.01 6.84
C ARG A 286 5.06 -19.44 6.50
N ILE A 287 5.16 -18.12 6.56
CA ILE A 287 6.43 -17.40 6.51
C ILE A 287 6.64 -16.58 7.78
N ARG A 288 7.92 -16.40 8.16
CA ARG A 288 8.35 -15.42 9.15
C ARG A 288 9.38 -14.51 8.54
N LYS A 289 9.31 -13.23 8.91
CA LYS A 289 10.25 -12.23 8.44
C LYS A 289 10.52 -11.17 9.49
N SER A 290 11.78 -10.75 9.62
CA SER A 290 12.19 -9.60 10.42
C SER A 290 11.63 -8.32 9.82
N LEU A 291 11.12 -7.43 10.66
CA LEU A 291 10.58 -6.11 10.27
C LEU A 291 11.67 -5.08 10.02
N SER A 292 12.89 -5.34 10.49
CA SER A 292 14.08 -4.52 10.24
C SER A 292 14.92 -5.16 9.13
N SER A 293 15.38 -4.35 8.19
CA SER A 293 16.38 -4.79 7.21
C SER A 293 17.59 -5.37 7.95
N PRO A 294 18.22 -6.46 7.48
CA PRO A 294 19.53 -6.88 7.97
C PRO A 294 20.53 -5.78 7.61
N ALA A 295 20.54 -4.72 8.41
CA ALA A 295 21.32 -3.54 8.14
C ALA A 295 22.66 -3.62 8.84
N ALA A 296 23.72 -3.45 8.04
CA ALA A 296 24.93 -2.71 8.37
C ALA A 296 25.79 -3.14 9.57
N ASP A 297 25.65 -4.37 10.12
CA ASP A 297 26.56 -4.85 11.17
C ASP A 297 27.77 -5.64 10.65
N GLU A 298 27.93 -5.81 9.34
CA GLU A 298 29.13 -6.41 8.73
C GLU A 298 30.07 -5.38 8.09
N LYS A 299 30.24 -4.21 8.70
CA LYS A 299 31.38 -3.31 8.46
C LYS A 299 31.86 -2.73 9.78
N ARG A 300 32.40 -3.58 10.63
CA ARG A 300 33.40 -3.20 11.63
C ARG A 300 34.53 -4.25 11.69
#